data_ca774bd0a29dae5fdb62dc2d7edf27bc
#
_entry.id   ca774bd0a29dae5fdb62dc2d7edf27bc
#
_cell.length_a   1.000
_cell.length_b   1.000
_cell.length_c   1.000
_cell.angle_alpha   90.00
_cell.angle_beta   90.00
_cell.angle_gamma   90.00
#
_symmetry.space_group_name_H-M   'P 1'
#
loop_
_entity.id
_entity.type
_entity.pdbx_description
1 polymer ?
#
loop_
_entity_poly.entity_id
_entity_poly.type
_entity_poly.pdbx_seq_one_letter_code
_entity_poly.pdbx_strand_id
1 'polypeptide(L)'
;TEAAGGDSAESTEDYSWPTKTLQLICPFAAGGDSDANARWAAQYLTQEMGMDVVVVNTDGNGGAVGARAAKDSPNDGSVALISSSAFITNELSGAIDFGLDEFEFSCICAENPGNIVCVNKDLGVNTFQELIDYSKANPGKLKMAYNSGATTHAIALQIIDAGVDATLVDAGGSSDRIAALMGGHVDIIINSFGSVK
;
A
#
# COMPACT_ATOMS: atom_id res chain seq x y z
N THR A 1 -43.65 -37.79 21.75
CA THR A 1 -43.41 -36.60 20.92
C THR A 1 -41.97 -36.58 20.54
N GLU A 2 -41.69 -37.14 19.34
CA GLU A 2 -40.37 -37.24 18.73
C GLU A 2 -39.90 -35.88 18.26
N ALA A 3 -38.66 -35.55 18.64
CA ALA A 3 -37.93 -34.42 18.07
C ALA A 3 -37.16 -34.93 16.85
N ALA A 4 -37.55 -34.45 15.66
CA ALA A 4 -36.84 -34.71 14.42
C ALA A 4 -35.49 -33.95 14.46
N GLY A 5 -34.39 -34.68 14.52
CA GLY A 5 -33.04 -34.18 14.25
C GLY A 5 -32.91 -33.93 12.75
N GLY A 6 -32.82 -32.67 12.37
CA GLY A 6 -32.42 -32.28 11.03
C GLY A 6 -30.91 -32.44 10.89
N ASP A 7 -30.52 -33.48 10.18
CA ASP A 7 -29.14 -33.69 9.72
C ASP A 7 -28.92 -32.71 8.53
N SER A 8 -28.32 -31.56 8.84
CA SER A 8 -27.77 -30.66 7.81
C SER A 8 -26.46 -31.27 7.33
N ALA A 9 -26.54 -32.10 6.28
CA ALA A 9 -25.37 -32.49 5.52
C ALA A 9 -24.74 -31.20 4.95
N GLU A 10 -23.67 -30.69 5.62
CA GLU A 10 -22.72 -29.77 5.01
C GLU A 10 -22.18 -30.46 3.76
N SER A 11 -22.59 -29.98 2.61
CA SER A 11 -21.95 -30.36 1.36
C SER A 11 -20.51 -29.83 1.42
N THR A 12 -19.56 -30.68 1.73
CA THR A 12 -18.15 -30.42 1.47
C THR A 12 -17.98 -30.41 -0.04
N GLU A 13 -18.21 -29.25 -0.66
CA GLU A 13 -17.74 -29.01 -2.01
C GLU A 13 -16.22 -29.18 -1.97
N ASP A 14 -15.73 -30.15 -2.73
CA ASP A 14 -14.31 -30.42 -2.89
C ASP A 14 -13.71 -29.29 -3.73
N TYR A 15 -13.34 -28.19 -3.07
CA TYR A 15 -12.69 -27.06 -3.71
C TYR A 15 -11.27 -27.48 -4.09
N SER A 16 -11.10 -27.87 -5.35
CA SER A 16 -9.78 -28.20 -5.91
C SER A 16 -8.86 -26.97 -6.15
N TRP A 17 -9.16 -25.84 -5.53
CA TRP A 17 -8.35 -24.62 -5.59
C TRP A 17 -7.31 -24.60 -4.44
N PRO A 18 -6.06 -24.18 -4.71
CA PRO A 18 -5.53 -23.78 -6.02
C PRO A 18 -5.07 -25.00 -6.83
N THR A 19 -5.28 -24.95 -8.16
CA THR A 19 -4.79 -25.98 -9.09
C THR A 19 -3.35 -25.74 -9.54
N LYS A 20 -2.77 -24.60 -9.21
CA LYS A 20 -1.40 -24.15 -9.58
C LYS A 20 -0.89 -23.12 -8.58
N THR A 21 0.38 -22.74 -8.71
CA THR A 21 1.02 -21.67 -7.92
C THR A 21 0.18 -20.39 -7.96
N LEU A 22 -0.16 -19.85 -6.78
CA LEU A 22 -0.82 -18.55 -6.67
C LEU A 22 0.22 -17.43 -6.86
N GLN A 23 -0.03 -16.55 -7.81
CA GLN A 23 0.72 -15.32 -7.96
C GLN A 23 0.03 -14.20 -7.16
N LEU A 24 0.71 -13.69 -6.15
CA LEU A 24 0.24 -12.55 -5.37
C LEU A 24 0.91 -11.28 -5.89
N ILE A 25 0.18 -10.51 -6.72
CA ILE A 25 0.68 -9.25 -7.26
C ILE A 25 0.70 -8.20 -6.16
N CYS A 26 1.90 -7.68 -5.88
CA CYS A 26 2.12 -6.51 -5.05
C CYS A 26 2.39 -5.30 -5.98
N PRO A 27 1.52 -4.28 -6.00
CA PRO A 27 1.60 -3.17 -6.96
C PRO A 27 2.64 -2.10 -6.58
N PHE A 28 3.64 -2.47 -5.78
CA PHE A 28 4.69 -1.58 -5.29
C PHE A 28 6.05 -2.28 -5.30
N ALA A 29 7.11 -1.48 -5.22
CA ALA A 29 8.49 -1.96 -5.18
C ALA A 29 8.75 -2.88 -3.99
N ALA A 30 9.68 -3.82 -4.17
CA ALA A 30 10.13 -4.71 -3.11
C ALA A 30 10.76 -3.94 -1.94
N GLY A 31 10.60 -4.46 -0.71
CA GLY A 31 11.14 -3.88 0.51
C GLY A 31 10.28 -2.78 1.13
N GLY A 32 9.15 -2.40 0.52
CA GLY A 32 8.17 -1.49 1.11
C GLY A 32 7.13 -2.21 1.97
N ASP A 33 6.22 -1.42 2.59
CA ASP A 33 5.17 -1.96 3.47
C ASP A 33 4.26 -2.98 2.79
N SER A 34 3.83 -2.67 1.57
CA SER A 34 2.94 -3.56 0.81
C SER A 34 3.63 -4.87 0.44
N ASP A 35 4.93 -4.83 0.11
CA ASP A 35 5.74 -6.01 -0.16
C ASP A 35 5.90 -6.87 1.10
N ALA A 36 6.17 -6.25 2.25
CA ALA A 36 6.26 -6.95 3.53
C ALA A 36 4.95 -7.67 3.87
N ASN A 37 3.80 -6.99 3.71
CA ASN A 37 2.49 -7.57 3.92
C ASN A 37 2.18 -8.70 2.92
N ALA A 38 2.55 -8.53 1.64
CA ALA A 38 2.38 -9.55 0.61
C ALA A 38 3.20 -10.82 0.94
N ARG A 39 4.44 -10.66 1.38
CA ARG A 39 5.30 -11.79 1.77
C ARG A 39 4.81 -12.49 3.02
N TRP A 40 4.31 -11.73 3.99
CA TRP A 40 3.70 -12.30 5.18
C TRP A 40 2.44 -13.12 4.81
N ALA A 41 1.56 -12.58 3.97
CA ALA A 41 0.37 -13.30 3.49
C ALA A 41 0.76 -14.57 2.70
N ALA A 42 1.75 -14.46 1.81
CA ALA A 42 2.26 -15.60 1.05
C ALA A 42 2.82 -16.70 1.97
N GLN A 43 3.61 -16.30 2.98
CA GLN A 43 4.15 -17.24 3.98
C GLN A 43 3.03 -17.94 4.75
N TYR A 44 2.02 -17.20 5.21
CA TYR A 44 0.87 -17.76 5.91
C TYR A 44 0.12 -18.77 5.04
N LEU A 45 -0.23 -18.40 3.82
CA LEU A 45 -0.93 -19.30 2.88
C LEU A 45 -0.12 -20.55 2.59
N THR A 46 1.20 -20.44 2.45
CA THR A 46 2.07 -21.59 2.24
C THR A 46 2.11 -22.50 3.48
N GLN A 47 2.21 -21.94 4.67
CA GLN A 47 2.33 -22.73 5.92
C GLN A 47 1.01 -23.37 6.35
N GLU A 48 -0.09 -22.63 6.28
CA GLU A 48 -1.38 -23.09 6.80
C GLU A 48 -2.20 -23.88 5.76
N MET A 49 -2.06 -23.54 4.47
CA MET A 49 -2.86 -24.15 3.41
C MET A 49 -2.04 -25.06 2.47
N GLY A 50 -0.73 -25.13 2.64
CA GLY A 50 0.15 -25.92 1.79
C GLY A 50 0.19 -25.44 0.33
N MET A 51 -0.12 -24.15 0.10
CA MET A 51 -0.15 -23.54 -1.23
C MET A 51 1.22 -23.05 -1.65
N ASP A 52 1.56 -23.24 -2.92
CA ASP A 52 2.69 -22.52 -3.51
C ASP A 52 2.27 -21.09 -3.85
N VAL A 53 2.84 -20.10 -3.15
CA VAL A 53 2.55 -18.67 -3.35
C VAL A 53 3.81 -17.91 -3.72
N VAL A 54 3.74 -17.15 -4.81
CA VAL A 54 4.85 -16.30 -5.28
C VAL A 54 4.41 -14.85 -5.27
N VAL A 55 5.15 -13.98 -4.57
CA VAL A 55 4.92 -12.54 -4.60
C VAL A 55 5.59 -11.95 -5.85
N VAL A 56 4.81 -11.24 -6.66
CA VAL A 56 5.25 -10.55 -7.88
C VAL A 56 5.11 -9.05 -7.67
N ASN A 57 6.24 -8.36 -7.49
CA ASN A 57 6.23 -6.91 -7.39
C ASN A 57 6.07 -6.28 -8.79
N THR A 58 4.97 -5.55 -8.99
CA THR A 58 4.62 -4.88 -10.26
C THR A 58 4.41 -3.40 -9.97
N ASP A 59 5.51 -2.69 -9.75
CA ASP A 59 5.50 -1.28 -9.37
C ASP A 59 5.25 -0.36 -10.57
N GLY A 60 4.70 0.81 -10.29
CA GLY A 60 4.54 1.91 -11.24
C GLY A 60 3.24 2.69 -11.06
N ASN A 61 3.35 4.00 -11.26
CA ASN A 61 2.25 4.95 -11.21
C ASN A 61 1.37 4.78 -9.95
N GLY A 62 2.00 4.76 -8.77
CA GLY A 62 1.30 4.63 -7.49
C GLY A 62 0.51 3.35 -7.29
N GLY A 63 0.85 2.28 -8.01
CA GLY A 63 0.17 0.97 -7.96
C GLY A 63 -0.77 0.69 -9.13
N ALA A 64 -1.00 1.66 -10.03
CA ALA A 64 -1.90 1.49 -11.17
C ALA A 64 -1.44 0.39 -12.13
N VAL A 65 -0.13 0.23 -12.33
CA VAL A 65 0.45 -0.80 -13.22
C VAL A 65 0.15 -2.20 -12.68
N GLY A 66 0.38 -2.43 -11.38
CA GLY A 66 0.10 -3.72 -10.75
C GLY A 66 -1.40 -4.05 -10.68
N ALA A 67 -2.24 -3.04 -10.41
CA ALA A 67 -3.70 -3.21 -10.44
C ALA A 67 -4.19 -3.64 -11.82
N ARG A 68 -3.69 -3.02 -12.89
CA ARG A 68 -4.02 -3.40 -14.27
C ARG A 68 -3.51 -4.79 -14.61
N ALA A 69 -2.28 -5.14 -14.21
CA ALA A 69 -1.74 -6.47 -14.43
C ALA A 69 -2.59 -7.56 -13.77
N ALA A 70 -3.13 -7.30 -12.57
CA ALA A 70 -4.03 -8.22 -11.90
C ALA A 70 -5.39 -8.34 -12.64
N LYS A 71 -5.98 -7.19 -13.04
CA LYS A 71 -7.23 -7.16 -13.80
C LYS A 71 -7.15 -7.93 -15.12
N ASP A 72 -6.04 -7.80 -15.83
CA ASP A 72 -5.83 -8.43 -17.14
C ASP A 72 -5.42 -9.92 -17.02
N SER A 73 -5.28 -10.43 -15.79
CA SER A 73 -4.93 -11.83 -15.54
C SER A 73 -6.15 -12.76 -15.68
N PRO A 74 -5.94 -14.08 -15.86
CA PRO A 74 -7.04 -15.03 -15.93
C PRO A 74 -7.88 -15.08 -14.66
N ASN A 75 -9.21 -15.16 -14.80
CA ASN A 75 -10.17 -15.30 -13.69
C ASN A 75 -10.30 -16.77 -13.23
N ASP A 76 -9.19 -17.45 -13.02
CA ASP A 76 -9.15 -18.86 -12.61
C ASP A 76 -8.63 -19.06 -11.17
N GLY A 77 -8.49 -17.96 -10.43
CA GLY A 77 -8.00 -17.97 -9.06
C GLY A 77 -6.48 -18.15 -8.92
N SER A 78 -5.72 -18.17 -10.03
CA SER A 78 -4.25 -18.30 -9.98
C SER A 78 -3.53 -16.98 -9.72
N VAL A 79 -4.23 -15.84 -9.75
CA VAL A 79 -3.68 -14.51 -9.51
C VAL A 79 -4.54 -13.79 -8.49
N ALA A 80 -3.89 -13.18 -7.50
CA ALA A 80 -4.52 -12.28 -6.55
C ALA A 80 -3.75 -10.95 -6.48
N LEU A 81 -4.46 -9.87 -6.20
CA LEU A 81 -3.89 -8.55 -5.97
C LEU A 81 -3.91 -8.25 -4.47
N ILE A 82 -2.77 -7.92 -3.89
CA ILE A 82 -2.73 -7.26 -2.59
C ILE A 82 -2.65 -5.75 -2.81
N SER A 83 -3.64 -5.02 -2.36
CA SER A 83 -3.71 -3.58 -2.60
C SER A 83 -4.01 -2.80 -1.32
N SER A 84 -4.06 -1.49 -1.44
CA SER A 84 -4.32 -0.54 -0.36
C SER A 84 -5.26 0.56 -0.83
N SER A 85 -5.51 1.56 0.00
CA SER A 85 -6.26 2.78 -0.37
C SER A 85 -5.69 3.51 -1.60
N ALA A 86 -4.45 3.21 -2.02
CA ALA A 86 -3.88 3.72 -3.26
C ALA A 86 -4.69 3.31 -4.50
N PHE A 87 -5.38 2.16 -4.48
CA PHE A 87 -6.28 1.76 -5.56
C PHE A 87 -7.38 2.81 -5.79
N ILE A 88 -8.04 3.24 -4.70
CA ILE A 88 -9.09 4.27 -4.76
C ILE A 88 -8.52 5.61 -5.25
N THR A 89 -7.31 5.96 -4.80
CA THR A 89 -6.63 7.18 -5.27
C THR A 89 -6.36 7.14 -6.77
N ASN A 90 -5.94 5.98 -7.31
CA ASN A 90 -5.70 5.78 -8.73
C ASN A 90 -6.98 5.86 -9.56
N GLU A 91 -8.09 5.31 -9.07
CA GLU A 91 -9.40 5.40 -9.71
C GLU A 91 -9.88 6.86 -9.76
N LEU A 92 -9.87 7.55 -8.61
CA LEU A 92 -10.32 8.95 -8.51
C LEU A 92 -9.46 9.94 -9.31
N SER A 93 -8.17 9.65 -9.47
CA SER A 93 -7.25 10.47 -10.27
C SER A 93 -7.29 10.15 -11.78
N GLY A 94 -8.00 9.09 -12.19
CA GLY A 94 -8.03 8.62 -13.57
C GLY A 94 -6.75 7.90 -14.01
N ALA A 95 -5.88 7.48 -13.07
CA ALA A 95 -4.70 6.68 -13.38
C ALA A 95 -5.07 5.25 -13.82
N ILE A 96 -6.22 4.76 -13.37
CA ILE A 96 -6.91 3.55 -13.85
C ILE A 96 -8.33 3.92 -14.29
N ASP A 97 -8.86 3.18 -15.25
CA ASP A 97 -10.18 3.35 -15.87
C ASP A 97 -11.18 2.25 -15.44
N PHE A 98 -10.92 1.61 -14.31
CA PHE A 98 -11.72 0.55 -13.71
C PHE A 98 -11.74 0.69 -12.19
N GLY A 99 -12.80 0.22 -11.56
CA GLY A 99 -13.02 0.30 -10.12
C GLY A 99 -12.83 -1.03 -9.40
N LEU A 100 -13.13 -1.01 -8.10
CA LEU A 100 -13.09 -2.19 -7.24
C LEU A 100 -14.13 -3.26 -7.62
N ASP A 101 -15.18 -2.87 -8.35
CA ASP A 101 -16.23 -3.76 -8.87
C ASP A 101 -15.76 -4.75 -9.94
N GLU A 102 -14.56 -4.54 -10.48
CA GLU A 102 -13.89 -5.48 -11.40
C GLU A 102 -13.14 -6.61 -10.67
N PHE A 103 -13.18 -6.63 -9.32
CA PHE A 103 -12.49 -7.63 -8.51
C PHE A 103 -13.42 -8.30 -7.50
N GLU A 104 -13.17 -9.57 -7.24
CA GLU A 104 -13.76 -10.27 -6.10
C GLU A 104 -12.86 -10.08 -4.87
N PHE A 105 -13.45 -9.65 -3.75
CA PHE A 105 -12.73 -9.44 -2.50
C PHE A 105 -12.70 -10.72 -1.67
N SER A 106 -11.51 -11.14 -1.26
CA SER A 106 -11.35 -12.28 -0.35
C SER A 106 -11.32 -11.83 1.12
N CYS A 107 -10.43 -10.91 1.49
CA CYS A 107 -10.28 -10.48 2.87
C CYS A 107 -9.52 -9.14 2.99
N ILE A 108 -9.56 -8.56 4.20
CA ILE A 108 -8.63 -7.53 4.65
C ILE A 108 -7.49 -8.26 5.37
N CYS A 109 -6.31 -8.34 4.76
CA CYS A 109 -5.17 -9.09 5.30
C CYS A 109 -4.30 -8.29 6.29
N ALA A 110 -4.39 -6.96 6.29
CA ALA A 110 -3.63 -6.10 7.19
C ALA A 110 -4.34 -4.76 7.42
N GLU A 111 -4.13 -4.19 8.60
CA GLU A 111 -4.59 -2.85 8.94
C GLU A 111 -3.37 -1.95 9.20
N ASN A 112 -3.38 -0.76 8.59
CA ASN A 112 -2.37 0.25 8.83
C ASN A 112 -2.96 1.31 9.79
N PRO A 113 -2.35 1.55 10.97
CA PRO A 113 -2.86 2.54 11.93
C PRO A 113 -2.79 3.99 11.43
N GLY A 114 -2.25 4.21 10.25
CA GLY A 114 -2.16 5.51 9.58
C GLY A 114 -0.75 5.85 9.12
N ASN A 115 -0.69 6.96 8.39
CA ASN A 115 0.57 7.53 7.95
C ASN A 115 1.06 8.57 8.95
N ILE A 116 2.37 8.66 9.10
CA ILE A 116 3.04 9.66 9.91
C ILE A 116 3.92 10.54 9.05
N VAL A 117 4.09 11.77 9.48
CA VAL A 117 5.03 12.73 8.88
C VAL A 117 6.34 12.62 9.64
N CYS A 118 7.41 12.20 8.97
CA CYS A 118 8.74 12.18 9.53
C CYS A 118 9.56 13.32 8.95
N VAL A 119 10.31 13.99 9.79
CA VAL A 119 11.18 15.10 9.41
C VAL A 119 12.64 14.80 9.72
N ASN A 120 13.55 15.40 8.97
CA ASN A 120 14.95 15.33 9.30
C ASN A 120 15.18 15.96 10.70
N LYS A 121 15.85 15.22 11.58
CA LYS A 121 16.13 15.67 12.95
C LYS A 121 16.89 17.00 13.04
N ASP A 122 17.67 17.31 12.00
CA ASP A 122 18.51 18.51 11.96
C ASP A 122 17.67 19.79 11.75
N LEU A 123 16.38 19.67 11.40
CA LEU A 123 15.44 20.79 11.36
C LEU A 123 15.08 21.30 12.76
N GLY A 124 15.24 20.48 13.80
CA GLY A 124 14.93 20.85 15.18
C GLY A 124 13.46 21.11 15.48
N VAL A 125 12.54 20.61 14.63
CA VAL A 125 11.09 20.74 14.80
C VAL A 125 10.52 19.46 15.43
N ASN A 126 9.57 19.61 16.37
CA ASN A 126 9.00 18.50 17.13
C ASN A 126 7.47 18.42 16.99
N THR A 127 6.85 19.44 16.46
CA THR A 127 5.40 19.51 16.25
C THR A 127 5.06 19.93 14.83
N PHE A 128 3.84 19.62 14.39
CA PHE A 128 3.39 20.03 13.07
C PHE A 128 3.31 21.56 12.92
N GLN A 129 2.95 22.27 14.00
CA GLN A 129 2.95 23.74 14.00
C GLN A 129 4.36 24.31 13.83
N GLU A 130 5.35 23.74 14.54
CA GLU A 130 6.76 24.16 14.38
C GLU A 130 7.25 23.90 12.95
N LEU A 131 6.82 22.82 12.30
CA LEU A 131 7.14 22.55 10.89
C LEU A 131 6.56 23.63 9.97
N ILE A 132 5.31 24.03 10.18
CA ILE A 132 4.67 25.14 9.43
C ILE A 132 5.47 26.42 9.63
N ASP A 133 5.78 26.78 10.87
CA ASP A 133 6.48 28.02 11.20
C ASP A 133 7.90 28.02 10.62
N TYR A 134 8.62 26.89 10.73
CA TYR A 134 9.93 26.70 10.14
C TYR A 134 9.90 26.87 8.61
N SER A 135 8.92 26.25 7.94
CA SER A 135 8.80 26.32 6.48
C SER A 135 8.56 27.76 6.00
N LYS A 136 7.70 28.51 6.70
CA LYS A 136 7.44 29.92 6.40
C LYS A 136 8.63 30.83 6.65
N ALA A 137 9.44 30.51 7.67
CA ALA A 137 10.68 31.24 7.93
C ALA A 137 11.81 30.90 6.94
N ASN A 138 11.68 29.79 6.23
CA ASN A 138 12.66 29.27 5.27
C ASN A 138 12.02 28.91 3.92
N PRO A 139 11.41 29.86 3.23
CA PRO A 139 10.62 29.59 2.02
C PRO A 139 11.45 28.90 0.94
N GLY A 140 10.86 27.89 0.31
CA GLY A 140 11.46 27.13 -0.79
C GLY A 140 12.65 26.22 -0.42
N LYS A 141 13.00 26.09 0.87
CA LYS A 141 14.15 25.28 1.30
C LYS A 141 13.79 23.82 1.55
N LEU A 142 12.56 23.54 2.02
CA LEU A 142 12.16 22.18 2.37
C LEU A 142 11.76 21.38 1.14
N LYS A 143 12.13 20.10 1.17
CA LYS A 143 11.70 19.09 0.20
C LYS A 143 10.91 18.01 0.90
N MET A 144 9.73 17.68 0.37
CA MET A 144 8.86 16.63 0.90
C MET A 144 8.72 15.50 -0.12
N ALA A 145 9.15 14.30 0.28
CA ALA A 145 9.05 13.14 -0.59
C ALA A 145 7.67 12.46 -0.51
N TYR A 146 7.17 12.09 -1.67
CA TYR A 146 5.90 11.37 -1.86
C TYR A 146 6.06 10.29 -2.95
N ASN A 147 5.01 9.54 -3.22
CA ASN A 147 4.92 8.63 -4.36
C ASN A 147 3.74 9.07 -5.23
N SER A 148 4.00 9.42 -6.48
CA SER A 148 2.99 9.90 -7.43
C SER A 148 1.88 8.87 -7.63
N GLY A 149 0.62 9.33 -7.60
CA GLY A 149 -0.56 8.47 -7.72
C GLY A 149 -0.91 7.67 -6.46
N ALA A 150 -0.01 7.53 -5.47
CA ALA A 150 -0.28 6.82 -4.24
C ALA A 150 -0.96 7.72 -3.18
N THR A 151 -1.45 7.11 -2.09
CA THR A 151 -2.06 7.82 -0.95
C THR A 151 -1.17 8.94 -0.39
N THR A 152 0.16 8.73 -0.39
CA THR A 152 1.12 9.73 0.08
C THR A 152 1.14 11.00 -0.77
N HIS A 153 0.73 10.93 -2.05
CA HIS A 153 0.56 12.13 -2.88
C HIS A 153 -0.59 12.99 -2.36
N ALA A 154 -1.75 12.39 -2.10
CA ALA A 154 -2.90 13.12 -1.56
C ALA A 154 -2.58 13.74 -0.19
N ILE A 155 -1.89 12.99 0.69
CA ILE A 155 -1.47 13.49 2.01
C ILE A 155 -0.46 14.64 1.87
N ALA A 156 0.50 14.55 0.94
CA ALA A 156 1.46 15.62 0.70
C ALA A 156 0.77 16.93 0.30
N LEU A 157 -0.24 16.85 -0.59
CA LEU A 157 -1.05 18.01 -0.97
C LEU A 157 -1.82 18.60 0.22
N GLN A 158 -2.38 17.75 1.10
CA GLN A 158 -3.04 18.21 2.31
C GLN A 158 -2.10 18.92 3.28
N ILE A 159 -0.84 18.44 3.40
CA ILE A 159 0.19 19.07 4.22
C ILE A 159 0.57 20.45 3.66
N ILE A 160 0.70 20.59 2.34
CA ILE A 160 0.91 21.89 1.69
C ILE A 160 -0.28 22.82 1.94
N ASP A 161 -1.51 22.33 1.76
CA ASP A 161 -2.73 23.12 1.99
C ASP A 161 -2.87 23.56 3.47
N ALA A 162 -2.39 22.75 4.40
CA ALA A 162 -2.32 23.10 5.82
C ALA A 162 -1.27 24.18 6.15
N GLY A 163 -0.47 24.61 5.18
CA GLY A 163 0.42 25.76 5.26
C GLY A 163 1.91 25.45 5.39
N VAL A 164 2.33 24.21 5.13
CA VAL A 164 3.75 23.86 5.02
C VAL A 164 4.26 24.27 3.64
N ASP A 165 5.27 25.13 3.58
CA ASP A 165 5.97 25.48 2.34
C ASP A 165 7.10 24.49 2.07
N ALA A 166 6.86 23.54 1.16
CA ALA A 166 7.85 22.54 0.75
C ALA A 166 7.72 22.18 -0.73
N THR A 167 8.85 21.94 -1.38
CA THR A 167 8.87 21.39 -2.75
C THR A 167 8.59 19.90 -2.72
N LEU A 168 7.60 19.45 -3.49
CA LEU A 168 7.26 18.03 -3.61
C LEU A 168 8.26 17.30 -4.51
N VAL A 169 8.76 16.15 -4.04
CA VAL A 169 9.72 15.30 -4.74
C VAL A 169 9.16 13.89 -4.83
N ASP A 170 8.94 13.40 -6.04
CA ASP A 170 8.57 12.00 -6.24
C ASP A 170 9.79 11.11 -5.98
N ALA A 171 9.78 10.41 -4.86
CA ALA A 171 10.87 9.53 -4.44
C ALA A 171 10.45 8.04 -4.41
N GLY A 172 9.28 7.72 -4.99
CA GLY A 172 8.84 6.33 -5.11
C GLY A 172 8.32 5.71 -3.81
N GLY A 173 8.68 4.45 -3.57
CA GLY A 173 8.15 3.62 -2.50
C GLY A 173 8.58 4.05 -1.08
N SER A 174 8.08 3.31 -0.08
CA SER A 174 8.33 3.58 1.34
C SER A 174 9.82 3.54 1.68
N SER A 175 10.54 2.52 1.23
CA SER A 175 11.99 2.35 1.44
C SER A 175 12.81 3.44 0.77
N ASP A 176 12.42 3.88 -0.44
CA ASP A 176 13.13 4.92 -1.17
C ASP A 176 13.02 6.27 -0.46
N ARG A 177 11.81 6.59 0.05
CA ARG A 177 11.60 7.81 0.85
C ARG A 177 12.40 7.80 2.14
N ILE A 178 12.47 6.67 2.85
CA ILE A 178 13.32 6.53 4.05
C ILE A 178 14.78 6.75 3.70
N ALA A 179 15.27 6.11 2.63
CA ALA A 179 16.65 6.28 2.18
C ALA A 179 16.95 7.74 1.80
N ALA A 180 16.01 8.41 1.12
CA ALA A 180 16.14 9.81 0.75
C ALA A 180 16.22 10.75 1.98
N LEU A 181 15.40 10.49 3.03
CA LEU A 181 15.43 11.25 4.27
C LEU A 181 16.74 11.02 5.03
N MET A 182 17.14 9.77 5.19
CA MET A 182 18.38 9.41 5.90
C MET A 182 19.63 9.93 5.17
N GLY A 183 19.59 9.98 3.83
CA GLY A 183 20.65 10.53 2.99
C GLY A 183 20.65 12.06 2.92
N GLY A 184 19.69 12.76 3.56
CA GLY A 184 19.58 14.23 3.50
C GLY A 184 19.19 14.78 2.13
N HIS A 185 18.60 13.95 1.26
CA HIS A 185 18.13 14.37 -0.07
C HIS A 185 16.77 15.07 -0.01
N VAL A 186 15.99 14.75 1.02
CA VAL A 186 14.70 15.37 1.37
C VAL A 186 14.64 15.64 2.87
N ASP A 187 13.75 16.53 3.28
CA ASP A 187 13.59 16.98 4.66
C ASP A 187 12.38 16.37 5.35
N ILE A 188 11.37 16.00 4.57
CA ILE A 188 10.07 15.50 5.04
C ILE A 188 9.71 14.26 4.23
N ILE A 189 9.22 13.23 4.90
CA ILE A 189 8.60 12.06 4.26
C ILE A 189 7.26 11.73 4.92
N ILE A 190 6.44 11.03 4.17
CA ILE A 190 5.16 10.47 4.64
C ILE A 190 5.27 8.96 4.52
N ASN A 191 5.20 8.25 5.64
CA ASN A 191 5.31 6.79 5.66
C ASN A 191 4.34 6.19 6.69
N SER A 192 4.13 4.88 6.62
CA SER A 192 3.43 4.16 7.68
C SER A 192 4.28 4.11 8.96
N PHE A 193 3.63 4.06 10.12
CA PHE A 193 4.35 3.92 11.39
C PHE A 193 5.19 2.64 11.45
N GLY A 194 4.71 1.56 10.84
CA GLY A 194 5.40 0.27 10.84
C GLY A 194 6.74 0.28 10.09
N SER A 195 6.87 1.11 9.05
CA SER A 195 8.09 1.16 8.22
C SER A 195 9.21 2.05 8.77
N VAL A 196 8.91 2.87 9.77
CA VAL A 196 9.89 3.84 10.34
C VAL A 196 10.21 3.58 11.82
N LYS A 197 9.71 2.47 12.37
CA LYS A 197 9.91 2.05 13.76
C LYS A 197 11.25 1.35 14.00
#